data_b7b4978ffd98bcf78d27143d23f7dde7
#
_entry.id   b7b4978ffd98bcf78d27143d23f7dde7
#
_cell.length_a   1.000
_cell.length_b   1.000
_cell.length_c   1.000
_cell.angle_alpha   90.00
_cell.angle_beta   90.00
_cell.angle_gamma   90.00
#
_symmetry.space_group_name_H-M   'P 1'
#
loop_
_entity.id
_entity.type
_entity.pdbx_description
1 polymer ?
#
loop_
_entity_poly.entity_id
_entity_poly.type
_entity_poly.pdbx_seq_one_letter_code
_entity_poly.pdbx_strand_id
1 'polypeptide(L)'
;MPQKPKKNKIRIKINDKKITDYMFDFTRTIIFVFAIISVAFTFIIRDANVVGNSMLDTLHSDDKIFITNFMYEPKCGDIVAINAENQIEKRIIKRVIAVEGQTLVVDYSKNAVYVDGIKIDEPYVSSLTREPSNPLQIP
;
A
#
# COMPACT_ATOMS: atom_id res chain seq x y z
N MET A 1 -1.54 27.31 78.87
CA MET A 1 -0.67 26.61 77.91
C MET A 1 -1.56 26.06 76.79
N PRO A 2 -1.47 26.52 75.55
CA PRO A 2 -2.31 26.03 74.43
C PRO A 2 -1.69 24.76 73.86
N GLN A 3 -2.52 23.71 73.78
CA GLN A 3 -2.13 22.42 73.17
C GLN A 3 -2.00 22.57 71.66
N LYS A 4 -0.85 22.15 71.06
CA LYS A 4 -0.61 22.09 69.66
C LYS A 4 -1.51 21.02 68.96
N PRO A 5 -2.14 21.31 67.82
CA PRO A 5 -2.95 20.32 67.13
C PRO A 5 -2.07 19.18 66.59
N LYS A 6 -2.48 17.94 66.85
CA LYS A 6 -1.86 16.72 66.30
C LYS A 6 -2.15 16.68 64.80
N LYS A 7 -1.12 16.86 63.96
CA LYS A 7 -1.18 16.61 62.51
C LYS A 7 -1.42 15.12 62.26
N ASN A 8 -2.63 14.72 61.89
CA ASN A 8 -2.93 13.38 61.37
C ASN A 8 -2.23 13.25 60.01
N LYS A 9 -1.10 12.55 59.98
CA LYS A 9 -0.48 12.10 58.74
C LYS A 9 -1.31 10.94 58.21
N ILE A 10 -2.17 11.18 57.24
CA ILE A 10 -2.82 10.13 56.46
C ILE A 10 -1.69 9.41 55.68
N ARG A 11 -1.27 8.26 56.15
CA ARG A 11 -0.38 7.36 55.39
C ARG A 11 -1.29 6.57 54.43
N ILE A 12 -1.30 6.98 53.17
CA ILE A 12 -1.86 6.18 52.10
C ILE A 12 -0.93 4.95 51.98
N LYS A 13 -1.40 3.81 52.51
CA LYS A 13 -0.70 2.53 52.35
C LYS A 13 -0.94 2.09 50.89
N ILE A 14 -0.09 2.52 49.97
CA ILE A 14 -0.11 2.04 48.61
C ILE A 14 0.25 0.56 48.65
N ASN A 15 -0.66 -0.27 48.18
CA ASN A 15 -0.44 -1.72 48.16
C ASN A 15 0.48 -2.03 46.97
N ASP A 16 1.78 -2.12 47.23
CA ASP A 16 2.85 -2.29 46.22
C ASP A 16 2.56 -3.48 45.27
N LYS A 17 1.94 -4.52 45.82
CA LYS A 17 1.52 -5.69 45.02
C LYS A 17 0.51 -5.34 43.95
N LYS A 18 -0.48 -4.49 44.22
CA LYS A 18 -1.46 -4.05 43.20
C LYS A 18 -0.82 -3.21 42.12
N ILE A 19 0.12 -2.33 42.48
CA ILE A 19 0.83 -1.52 41.51
C ILE A 19 1.64 -2.41 40.57
N THR A 20 2.35 -3.39 41.09
CA THR A 20 3.13 -4.34 40.30
C THR A 20 2.24 -5.11 39.34
N ASP A 21 1.08 -5.61 39.80
CA ASP A 21 0.11 -6.34 38.98
C ASP A 21 -0.42 -5.45 37.82
N TYR A 22 -0.77 -4.18 38.09
CA TYR A 22 -1.17 -3.23 37.05
C TYR A 22 -0.05 -2.92 36.02
N MET A 23 1.18 -2.82 36.48
CA MET A 23 2.32 -2.62 35.59
C MET A 23 2.55 -3.83 34.68
N PHE A 24 2.42 -5.04 35.21
CA PHE A 24 2.53 -6.25 34.40
C PHE A 24 1.42 -6.35 33.35
N ASP A 25 0.17 -6.08 33.73
CA ASP A 25 -0.97 -6.09 32.81
C ASP A 25 -0.82 -5.02 31.72
N PHE A 26 -0.37 -3.83 32.08
CA PHE A 26 -0.10 -2.75 31.13
C PHE A 26 1.01 -3.14 30.14
N THR A 27 2.14 -3.66 30.64
CA THR A 27 3.26 -4.10 29.80
C THR A 27 2.83 -5.22 28.86
N ARG A 28 2.08 -6.19 29.36
CA ARG A 28 1.53 -7.28 28.55
C ARG A 28 0.64 -6.74 27.42
N THR A 29 -0.25 -5.81 27.72
CA THR A 29 -1.13 -5.18 26.73
C THR A 29 -0.33 -4.47 25.65
N ILE A 30 0.70 -3.71 26.01
CA ILE A 30 1.58 -3.04 25.04
C ILE A 30 2.26 -4.07 24.12
N ILE A 31 2.79 -5.15 24.67
CA ILE A 31 3.45 -6.20 23.89
C ILE A 31 2.47 -6.82 22.88
N PHE A 32 1.23 -7.12 23.30
CA PHE A 32 0.21 -7.66 22.41
C PHE A 32 -0.17 -6.69 21.29
N VAL A 33 -0.37 -5.42 21.60
CA VAL A 33 -0.68 -4.39 20.60
C VAL A 33 0.47 -4.26 19.58
N PHE A 34 1.71 -4.22 20.05
CA PHE A 34 2.89 -4.17 19.19
C PHE A 34 3.00 -5.40 18.29
N ALA A 35 2.75 -6.59 18.83
CA ALA A 35 2.76 -7.84 18.07
C ALA A 35 1.70 -7.83 16.95
N ILE A 36 0.47 -7.40 17.25
CA ILE A 36 -0.61 -7.29 16.24
C ILE A 36 -0.23 -6.30 15.14
N ILE A 37 0.27 -5.12 15.51
CA ILE A 37 0.71 -4.09 14.55
C ILE A 37 1.83 -4.64 13.66
N SER A 38 2.84 -5.29 14.24
CA SER A 38 3.97 -5.87 13.49
C SER A 38 3.51 -6.93 12.49
N VAL A 39 2.61 -7.80 12.90
CA VAL A 39 2.02 -8.81 12.00
C VAL A 39 1.24 -8.14 10.87
N ALA A 40 0.40 -7.14 11.18
CA ALA A 40 -0.37 -6.41 10.19
C ALA A 40 0.54 -5.74 9.14
N PHE A 41 1.59 -5.04 9.58
CA PHE A 41 2.55 -4.41 8.65
C PHE A 41 3.28 -5.43 7.78
N THR A 42 3.66 -6.58 8.33
CA THR A 42 4.38 -7.61 7.57
C THR A 42 3.53 -8.20 6.43
N PHE A 43 2.21 -8.32 6.63
CA PHE A 43 1.33 -8.93 5.63
C PHE A 43 0.70 -7.92 4.67
N ILE A 44 0.53 -6.66 5.08
CA ILE A 44 -0.19 -5.64 4.30
C ILE A 44 0.77 -4.87 3.38
N ILE A 45 1.97 -4.56 3.84
CA ILE A 45 2.93 -3.71 3.11
C ILE A 45 4.11 -4.56 2.65
N ARG A 46 4.40 -4.50 1.35
CA ARG A 46 5.58 -5.12 0.75
C ARG A 46 6.41 -4.06 0.06
N ASP A 47 7.71 -4.10 0.24
CA ASP A 47 8.63 -3.28 -0.51
C ASP A 47 8.94 -3.92 -1.87
N ALA A 48 9.19 -3.09 -2.86
CA ALA A 48 9.65 -3.49 -4.19
C ALA A 48 10.56 -2.44 -4.79
N ASN A 49 11.53 -2.91 -5.57
CA ASN A 49 12.37 -2.02 -6.37
C ASN A 49 11.84 -1.97 -7.80
N VAL A 50 11.77 -0.77 -8.35
CA VAL A 50 11.41 -0.56 -9.76
C VAL A 50 12.59 -0.98 -10.64
N VAL A 51 12.33 -1.80 -11.65
CA VAL A 51 13.34 -2.21 -12.62
C VAL A 51 12.83 -1.91 -14.02
N GLY A 52 13.62 -1.14 -14.79
CA GLY A 52 13.30 -0.77 -16.16
C GLY A 52 12.67 0.61 -16.29
N ASN A 53 12.50 1.02 -17.55
CA ASN A 53 12.16 2.40 -17.92
C ASN A 53 10.74 2.54 -18.47
N SER A 54 9.91 1.51 -18.39
CA SER A 54 8.55 1.51 -18.96
C SER A 54 7.56 2.42 -18.25
N MET A 55 7.93 2.94 -17.08
CA MET A 55 7.14 3.87 -16.27
C MET A 55 7.85 5.22 -16.10
N LEU A 56 8.81 5.55 -16.99
CA LEU A 56 9.48 6.85 -17.02
C LEU A 56 8.48 8.00 -16.97
N ASP A 57 8.92 9.11 -16.44
CA ASP A 57 8.19 10.31 -16.01
C ASP A 57 7.38 10.12 -14.71
N THR A 58 7.02 8.87 -14.35
CA THR A 58 6.33 8.60 -13.07
C THR A 58 7.20 7.85 -12.09
N LEU A 59 7.91 6.81 -12.56
CA LEU A 59 8.82 5.98 -11.75
C LEU A 59 10.12 5.74 -12.51
N HIS A 60 11.23 5.86 -11.81
CA HIS A 60 12.58 5.63 -12.35
C HIS A 60 13.10 4.26 -11.90
N SER A 61 14.06 3.73 -12.67
CA SER A 61 14.77 2.52 -12.24
C SER A 61 15.47 2.77 -10.91
N ASP A 62 15.46 1.74 -10.03
CA ASP A 62 15.99 1.75 -8.67
C ASP A 62 15.15 2.52 -7.62
N ASP A 63 14.01 3.10 -8.01
CA ASP A 63 13.07 3.64 -7.03
C ASP A 63 12.55 2.54 -6.11
N LYS A 64 12.45 2.86 -4.81
CA LYS A 64 11.84 1.99 -3.82
C LYS A 64 10.39 2.38 -3.63
N ILE A 65 9.50 1.43 -3.85
CA ILE A 65 8.06 1.63 -3.69
C ILE A 65 7.49 0.66 -2.66
N PHE A 66 6.40 1.08 -2.02
CA PHE A 66 5.61 0.22 -1.16
C PHE A 66 4.34 -0.20 -1.88
N ILE A 67 4.07 -1.50 -1.83
CA ILE A 67 2.91 -2.12 -2.48
C ILE A 67 1.99 -2.64 -1.39
N THR A 68 0.70 -2.37 -1.54
CA THR A 68 -0.35 -2.96 -0.70
C THR A 68 -1.43 -3.59 -1.58
N ASN A 69 -2.01 -4.69 -1.12
CA ASN A 69 -3.12 -5.35 -1.80
C ASN A 69 -4.34 -5.53 -0.89
N PHE A 70 -4.36 -4.85 0.27
CA PHE A 70 -5.42 -5.01 1.24
C PHE A 70 -6.71 -4.34 0.75
N MET A 71 -7.75 -5.15 0.47
CA MET A 71 -9.07 -4.69 -0.01
C MET A 71 -8.99 -3.70 -1.18
N TYR A 72 -8.03 -3.91 -2.09
CA TYR A 72 -7.79 -3.01 -3.20
C TYR A 72 -8.53 -3.48 -4.45
N GLU A 73 -9.31 -2.58 -5.04
CA GLU A 73 -9.95 -2.73 -6.35
C GLU A 73 -9.27 -1.77 -7.34
N PRO A 74 -8.72 -2.29 -8.47
CA PRO A 74 -8.05 -1.46 -9.47
C PRO A 74 -8.98 -0.42 -10.08
N LYS A 75 -8.48 0.80 -10.25
CA LYS A 75 -9.18 1.89 -10.95
C LYS A 75 -8.34 2.37 -12.13
N CYS A 76 -8.99 2.92 -13.15
CA CYS A 76 -8.31 3.54 -14.27
C CYS A 76 -7.34 4.63 -13.77
N GLY A 77 -6.10 4.61 -14.26
CA GLY A 77 -5.01 5.50 -13.86
C GLY A 77 -4.11 4.96 -12.74
N ASP A 78 -4.53 3.95 -11.98
CA ASP A 78 -3.74 3.39 -10.88
C ASP A 78 -2.47 2.69 -11.39
N ILE A 79 -1.41 2.74 -10.57
CA ILE A 79 -0.17 1.99 -10.83
C ILE A 79 -0.23 0.71 -10.01
N VAL A 80 -0.14 -0.42 -10.69
CA VAL A 80 -0.26 -1.76 -10.09
C VAL A 80 0.99 -2.60 -10.36
N ALA A 81 1.33 -3.44 -9.39
CA ALA A 81 2.33 -4.49 -9.56
C ALA A 81 1.63 -5.80 -9.91
N ILE A 82 1.91 -6.32 -11.09
CA ILE A 82 1.31 -7.55 -11.63
C ILE A 82 2.31 -8.70 -11.46
N ASN A 83 1.83 -9.82 -10.95
CA ASN A 83 2.61 -11.05 -10.92
C ASN A 83 2.37 -11.82 -12.24
N ALA A 84 3.29 -11.71 -13.18
CA ALA A 84 3.20 -12.38 -14.47
C ALA A 84 3.74 -13.83 -14.34
N GLU A 85 2.94 -14.72 -13.76
CA GLU A 85 3.34 -16.10 -13.43
C GLU A 85 3.72 -16.95 -14.64
N ASN A 86 3.28 -16.60 -15.85
CA ASN A 86 3.39 -17.49 -17.01
C ASN A 86 4.52 -17.16 -18.00
N GLN A 87 5.20 -16.02 -17.89
CA GLN A 87 6.23 -15.63 -18.88
C GLN A 87 7.47 -14.95 -18.31
N ILE A 88 7.40 -14.37 -17.13
CA ILE A 88 8.51 -13.62 -16.52
C ILE A 88 8.49 -13.89 -15.02
N GLU A 89 9.54 -14.46 -14.46
CA GLU A 89 9.71 -14.64 -13.00
C GLU A 89 9.74 -13.34 -12.20
N LYS A 90 9.39 -12.21 -12.80
CA LYS A 90 9.49 -10.86 -12.21
C LYS A 90 8.14 -10.19 -12.18
N ARG A 91 7.86 -9.54 -11.05
CA ARG A 91 6.74 -8.60 -10.95
C ARG A 91 6.97 -7.45 -11.92
N ILE A 92 5.94 -7.11 -12.69
CA ILE A 92 5.96 -5.95 -13.58
C ILE A 92 5.07 -4.85 -13.02
N ILE A 93 5.51 -3.60 -13.18
CA ILE A 93 4.75 -2.44 -12.74
C ILE A 93 4.15 -1.80 -13.99
N LYS A 94 2.83 -1.60 -13.98
CA LYS A 94 2.07 -1.04 -15.11
C LYS A 94 0.96 -0.13 -14.59
N ARG A 95 0.47 0.75 -15.49
CA ARG A 95 -0.69 1.59 -15.22
C ARG A 95 -1.96 0.91 -15.75
N VAL A 96 -3.02 0.97 -14.95
CA VAL A 96 -4.35 0.48 -15.35
C VAL A 96 -4.96 1.48 -16.31
N ILE A 97 -5.26 1.06 -17.54
CA ILE A 97 -5.87 1.88 -18.56
C ILE A 97 -7.38 1.70 -18.60
N ALA A 98 -7.84 0.46 -18.43
CA ALA A 98 -9.25 0.12 -18.36
C ALA A 98 -9.47 -0.97 -17.30
N VAL A 99 -10.68 -1.02 -16.76
CA VAL A 99 -11.11 -2.02 -15.78
C VAL A 99 -12.20 -2.93 -16.36
N GLU A 100 -12.57 -3.97 -15.62
CA GLU A 100 -13.62 -4.90 -16.02
C GLU A 100 -14.92 -4.18 -16.42
N GLY A 101 -15.55 -4.64 -17.49
CA GLY A 101 -16.78 -4.06 -18.04
C GLY A 101 -16.58 -2.88 -18.98
N GLN A 102 -15.35 -2.37 -19.14
CA GLN A 102 -15.05 -1.28 -20.08
C GLN A 102 -14.55 -1.79 -21.43
N THR A 103 -14.82 -1.04 -22.49
CA THR A 103 -14.32 -1.33 -23.82
C THR A 103 -13.08 -0.50 -24.12
N LEU A 104 -11.94 -1.19 -24.35
CA LEU A 104 -10.68 -0.55 -24.72
C LEU A 104 -10.47 -0.64 -26.24
N VAL A 105 -10.22 0.51 -26.88
CA VAL A 105 -9.87 0.60 -28.29
C VAL A 105 -8.57 1.37 -28.46
N VAL A 106 -7.59 0.77 -29.15
CA VAL A 106 -6.32 1.42 -29.48
C VAL A 106 -6.32 1.76 -30.97
N ASP A 107 -6.32 3.05 -31.28
CA ASP A 107 -6.20 3.57 -32.67
C ASP A 107 -4.72 3.89 -32.95
N TYR A 108 -4.04 2.97 -33.59
CA TYR A 108 -2.62 3.11 -33.90
C TYR A 108 -2.38 4.22 -34.96
N SER A 109 -3.36 4.47 -35.83
CA SER A 109 -3.25 5.49 -36.89
C SER A 109 -3.29 6.90 -36.32
N LYS A 110 -4.07 7.10 -35.27
CA LYS A 110 -4.19 8.39 -34.57
C LYS A 110 -3.34 8.48 -33.30
N ASN A 111 -2.61 7.40 -32.97
CA ASN A 111 -1.88 7.27 -31.72
C ASN A 111 -2.74 7.66 -30.52
N ALA A 112 -3.90 7.05 -30.43
CA ALA A 112 -4.91 7.39 -29.42
C ALA A 112 -5.52 6.13 -28.81
N VAL A 113 -5.79 6.21 -27.50
CA VAL A 113 -6.48 5.18 -26.74
C VAL A 113 -7.83 5.70 -26.33
N TYR A 114 -8.86 4.86 -26.49
CA TYR A 114 -10.24 5.16 -26.13
C TYR A 114 -10.73 4.12 -25.13
N VAL A 115 -11.41 4.59 -24.07
CA VAL A 115 -12.14 3.75 -23.13
C VAL A 115 -13.59 4.15 -23.17
N ASP A 116 -14.47 3.20 -23.46
CA ASP A 116 -15.92 3.42 -23.66
C ASP A 116 -16.23 4.52 -24.69
N GLY A 117 -15.39 4.60 -25.74
CA GLY A 117 -15.51 5.60 -26.80
C GLY A 117 -14.98 6.99 -26.44
N ILE A 118 -14.48 7.21 -25.25
CA ILE A 118 -13.89 8.48 -24.80
C ILE A 118 -12.38 8.39 -24.96
N LYS A 119 -11.79 9.35 -25.67
CA LYS A 119 -10.33 9.44 -25.79
C LYS A 119 -9.70 9.75 -24.44
N ILE A 120 -8.72 8.92 -24.05
CA ILE A 120 -7.95 9.17 -22.82
C ILE A 120 -6.82 10.14 -23.12
N ASP A 121 -6.62 11.09 -22.22
CA ASP A 121 -5.42 11.94 -22.23
C ASP A 121 -4.32 11.24 -21.43
N GLU A 122 -3.24 10.88 -22.10
CA GLU A 122 -2.11 10.13 -21.55
C GLU A 122 -0.81 10.94 -21.60
N PRO A 123 -0.70 12.02 -20.81
CA PRO A 123 0.48 12.90 -20.83
C PRO A 123 1.77 12.19 -20.39
N TYR A 124 1.64 11.04 -19.75
CA TYR A 124 2.74 10.20 -19.29
C TYR A 124 3.26 9.22 -20.34
N VAL A 125 2.66 9.17 -21.55
CA VAL A 125 3.12 8.32 -22.64
C VAL A 125 4.13 9.09 -23.49
N SER A 126 5.40 8.74 -23.36
CA SER A 126 6.51 9.39 -24.08
C SER A 126 6.79 8.78 -25.47
N SER A 127 6.22 7.59 -25.77
CA SER A 127 6.45 6.90 -27.05
C SER A 127 5.14 6.62 -27.77
N LEU A 128 5.21 6.63 -29.11
CA LEU A 128 4.07 6.26 -29.93
C LEU A 128 3.62 4.82 -29.68
N THR A 129 2.32 4.63 -29.59
CA THR A 129 1.70 3.30 -29.53
C THR A 129 1.94 2.57 -30.85
N ARG A 130 2.54 1.40 -30.80
CA ARG A 130 2.82 0.59 -31.99
C ARG A 130 1.88 -0.60 -32.05
N GLU A 131 1.41 -0.91 -33.25
CA GLU A 131 0.64 -2.13 -33.47
C GLU A 131 1.49 -3.36 -33.10
N PRO A 132 0.96 -4.30 -32.31
CA PRO A 132 1.68 -5.52 -31.98
C PRO A 132 1.89 -6.36 -33.24
N SER A 133 3.09 -6.92 -33.40
CA SER A 133 3.43 -7.78 -34.53
C SER A 133 2.60 -9.08 -34.60
N ASN A 134 1.96 -9.43 -33.49
CA ASN A 134 1.05 -10.56 -33.38
C ASN A 134 -0.16 -10.14 -32.52
N PRO A 135 -1.35 -9.92 -33.13
CA PRO A 135 -2.52 -9.49 -32.38
C PRO A 135 -2.89 -10.56 -31.35
N LEU A 136 -2.92 -10.16 -30.08
CA LEU A 136 -3.44 -10.96 -28.99
C LEU A 136 -4.91 -11.30 -29.29
N GLN A 137 -5.20 -12.54 -29.57
CA GLN A 137 -6.58 -13.03 -29.50
C GLN A 137 -6.96 -13.12 -28.01
N ILE A 138 -7.76 -12.19 -27.57
CA ILE A 138 -8.41 -12.27 -26.25
C ILE A 138 -9.54 -13.28 -26.41
N PRO A 139 -9.55 -14.35 -25.58
CA PRO A 139 -10.60 -15.38 -25.64
C PRO A 139 -11.97 -14.80 -25.25
#